data_166a1fe79c228cb2d704ce7399fba263
#
_entry.id   166a1fe79c228cb2d704ce7399fba263
#
_cell.length_a   1.000
_cell.length_b   1.000
_cell.length_c   1.000
_cell.angle_alpha   90.00
_cell.angle_beta   90.00
_cell.angle_gamma   90.00
#
_symmetry.space_group_name_H-M   'P 1'
#
loop_
_entity.id
_entity.type
_entity.pdbx_description
1 polymer ?
#
loop_
_entity_poly.entity_id
_entity_poly.type
_entity_poly.pdbx_seq_one_letter_code
_entity_poly.pdbx_strand_id
1 'polypeptide(L)'
;MAIVKILIADDHPLVAESLGMLLDMQDNIEVLGTVNNGWQALSFVENSQPDIIIADLQMPLLNGINMTIRLREKYPKIKVILLTMSEEATDIREGLQAGIYAYIMKSAERPELLKAIQVVSSGQKYFSEKIAKKLAEIPNPENPSGYSTLDDEVPLTPRELEIMRLVLQNNSSIEISEKLFLALNTVHTHRRNLMKKIGVNNSIGLMQWAIKHGLIEP
;
A
#
# COMPACT_ATOMS: atom_id res chain seq x y z
N MET A 1 -3.00 -29.32 -14.42
CA MET A 1 -2.30 -28.06 -14.08
C MET A 1 -1.91 -28.12 -12.60
N ALA A 2 -0.83 -27.47 -12.18
CA ALA A 2 -0.51 -27.41 -10.74
C ALA A 2 -1.56 -26.56 -10.02
N ILE A 3 -1.97 -26.98 -8.83
CA ILE A 3 -2.90 -26.24 -7.98
C ILE A 3 -2.15 -25.01 -7.44
N VAL A 4 -2.75 -23.84 -7.56
CA VAL A 4 -2.23 -22.57 -7.03
C VAL A 4 -2.79 -22.34 -5.64
N LYS A 5 -1.94 -22.30 -4.64
CA LYS A 5 -2.30 -22.08 -3.23
C LYS A 5 -2.38 -20.60 -2.92
N ILE A 6 -3.53 -20.16 -2.42
CA ILE A 6 -3.81 -18.74 -2.17
C ILE A 6 -4.16 -18.50 -0.70
N LEU A 7 -3.55 -17.48 -0.11
CA LEU A 7 -3.98 -16.88 1.15
C LEU A 7 -4.69 -15.56 0.85
N ILE A 8 -5.81 -15.29 1.50
CA ILE A 8 -6.54 -14.02 1.39
C ILE A 8 -6.30 -13.22 2.67
N ALA A 9 -5.90 -11.96 2.54
CA ALA A 9 -5.70 -11.02 3.64
C ALA A 9 -6.57 -9.77 3.42
N ASP A 10 -7.70 -9.67 4.13
CA ASP A 10 -8.63 -8.54 4.04
C ASP A 10 -9.32 -8.37 5.40
N ASP A 11 -9.37 -7.13 5.91
CA ASP A 11 -10.00 -6.84 7.20
C ASP A 11 -11.54 -6.76 7.11
N HIS A 12 -12.11 -6.91 5.91
CA HIS A 12 -13.55 -7.00 5.68
C HIS A 12 -13.98 -8.48 5.52
N PRO A 13 -14.56 -9.12 6.55
CA PRO A 13 -14.85 -10.55 6.51
C PRO A 13 -15.71 -10.97 5.32
N LEU A 14 -16.74 -10.19 4.99
CA LEU A 14 -17.62 -10.47 3.87
C LEU A 14 -16.91 -10.49 2.51
N VAL A 15 -15.91 -9.59 2.34
CA VAL A 15 -15.08 -9.54 1.12
C VAL A 15 -14.18 -10.76 1.06
N ALA A 16 -13.49 -11.09 2.16
CA ALA A 16 -12.62 -12.26 2.25
C ALA A 16 -13.38 -13.59 1.98
N GLU A 17 -14.55 -13.76 2.58
CA GLU A 17 -15.41 -14.95 2.38
C GLU A 17 -15.91 -15.04 0.95
N SER A 18 -16.43 -13.93 0.38
CA SER A 18 -16.94 -13.92 -0.99
C SER A 18 -15.83 -14.23 -2.00
N LEU A 19 -14.64 -13.68 -1.77
CA LEU A 19 -13.47 -13.94 -2.60
C LEU A 19 -13.03 -15.41 -2.48
N GLY A 20 -13.01 -15.96 -1.26
CA GLY A 20 -12.72 -17.36 -1.01
C GLY A 20 -13.67 -18.29 -1.79
N MET A 21 -14.97 -18.08 -1.66
CA MET A 21 -15.98 -18.86 -2.39
C MET A 21 -15.80 -18.77 -3.92
N LEU A 22 -15.50 -17.57 -4.43
CA LEU A 22 -15.26 -17.34 -5.86
C LEU A 22 -14.04 -18.11 -6.38
N LEU A 23 -12.98 -18.17 -5.59
CA LEU A 23 -11.74 -18.84 -5.94
C LEU A 23 -11.84 -20.36 -5.79
N ASP A 24 -12.51 -20.86 -4.76
CA ASP A 24 -12.74 -22.30 -4.54
C ASP A 24 -13.61 -22.96 -5.65
N MET A 25 -14.33 -22.13 -6.42
CA MET A 25 -15.04 -22.64 -7.62
C MET A 25 -14.10 -22.96 -8.80
N GLN A 26 -12.79 -22.69 -8.69
CA GLN A 26 -11.81 -22.96 -9.74
C GLN A 26 -11.06 -24.27 -9.45
N ASP A 27 -11.07 -25.21 -10.37
CA ASP A 27 -10.42 -26.53 -10.21
C ASP A 27 -8.90 -26.48 -9.96
N ASN A 28 -8.28 -25.35 -10.29
CA ASN A 28 -6.82 -25.17 -10.21
C ASN A 28 -6.38 -24.18 -9.10
N ILE A 29 -7.28 -23.80 -8.20
CA ILE A 29 -7.01 -22.90 -7.07
C ILE A 29 -7.40 -23.60 -5.77
N GLU A 30 -6.58 -23.45 -4.75
CA GLU A 30 -6.83 -23.87 -3.36
C GLU A 30 -6.68 -22.67 -2.44
N VAL A 31 -7.77 -22.27 -1.76
CA VAL A 31 -7.71 -21.22 -0.74
C VAL A 31 -7.29 -21.83 0.58
N LEU A 32 -6.06 -21.52 1.03
CA LEU A 32 -5.50 -22.05 2.28
C LEU A 32 -6.15 -21.44 3.53
N GLY A 33 -6.73 -20.24 3.40
CA GLY A 33 -7.41 -19.56 4.49
C GLY A 33 -7.56 -18.07 4.25
N THR A 34 -8.14 -17.40 5.25
CA THR A 34 -8.33 -15.95 5.28
C THR A 34 -7.75 -15.36 6.56
N VAL A 35 -7.19 -14.16 6.50
CA VAL A 35 -6.63 -13.42 7.63
C VAL A 35 -7.03 -11.95 7.55
N ASN A 36 -7.02 -11.22 8.68
CA ASN A 36 -7.61 -9.88 8.78
C ASN A 36 -6.58 -8.74 8.79
N ASN A 37 -5.29 -9.04 8.73
CA ASN A 37 -4.22 -8.04 8.70
C ASN A 37 -2.89 -8.67 8.27
N GLY A 38 -1.93 -7.80 7.93
CA GLY A 38 -0.63 -8.24 7.44
C GLY A 38 0.21 -9.04 8.46
N TRP A 39 0.06 -8.81 9.77
CA TRP A 39 0.78 -9.61 10.77
C TRP A 39 0.28 -11.05 10.82
N GLN A 40 -1.04 -11.24 10.73
CA GLN A 40 -1.60 -12.59 10.66
C GLN A 40 -1.17 -13.30 9.37
N ALA A 41 -1.07 -12.57 8.24
CA ALA A 41 -0.55 -13.14 6.99
C ALA A 41 0.90 -13.60 7.14
N LEU A 42 1.78 -12.80 7.76
CA LEU A 42 3.16 -13.18 8.02
C LEU A 42 3.27 -14.39 8.94
N SER A 43 2.46 -14.45 10.01
CA SER A 43 2.40 -15.59 10.92
C SER A 43 1.87 -16.87 10.24
N PHE A 44 0.87 -16.73 9.36
CA PHE A 44 0.32 -17.85 8.59
C PHE A 44 1.39 -18.48 7.69
N VAL A 45 2.18 -17.66 7.01
CA VAL A 45 3.24 -18.11 6.08
C VAL A 45 4.34 -18.91 6.79
N GLU A 46 4.56 -18.70 8.08
CA GLU A 46 5.54 -19.49 8.86
C GLU A 46 5.18 -20.98 8.92
N ASN A 47 3.88 -21.31 8.90
CA ASN A 47 3.40 -22.67 9.03
C ASN A 47 2.87 -23.24 7.69
N SER A 48 2.40 -22.40 6.77
CA SER A 48 1.81 -22.81 5.51
C SER A 48 2.15 -21.79 4.43
N GLN A 49 2.94 -22.18 3.44
CA GLN A 49 3.41 -21.27 2.40
C GLN A 49 2.47 -21.27 1.19
N PRO A 50 1.69 -20.20 0.96
CA PRO A 50 0.93 -20.01 -0.26
C PRO A 50 1.86 -19.69 -1.44
N ASP A 51 1.40 -19.91 -2.65
CA ASP A 51 2.07 -19.40 -3.87
C ASP A 51 1.79 -17.91 -4.06
N ILE A 52 0.56 -17.50 -3.71
CA ILE A 52 0.07 -16.13 -3.88
C ILE A 52 -0.64 -15.69 -2.59
N ILE A 53 -0.40 -14.45 -2.18
CA ILE A 53 -1.24 -13.75 -1.20
C ILE A 53 -2.03 -12.68 -1.95
N ILE A 54 -3.36 -12.74 -1.85
CA ILE A 54 -4.24 -11.64 -2.27
C ILE A 54 -4.50 -10.78 -1.03
N ALA A 55 -4.01 -9.56 -1.02
CA ALA A 55 -4.05 -8.70 0.16
C ALA A 55 -4.76 -7.39 -0.13
N ASP A 56 -5.61 -6.95 0.80
CA ASP A 56 -6.07 -5.57 0.78
C ASP A 56 -4.88 -4.63 1.04
N LEU A 57 -4.90 -3.51 0.34
CA LEU A 57 -3.95 -2.42 0.56
C LEU A 57 -4.08 -1.85 1.98
N GLN A 58 -5.32 -1.64 2.43
CA GLN A 58 -5.62 -0.95 3.69
C GLN A 58 -6.13 -1.94 4.73
N MET A 59 -5.23 -2.46 5.53
CA MET A 59 -5.55 -3.31 6.67
C MET A 59 -5.05 -2.67 7.98
N PRO A 60 -5.71 -2.94 9.12
CA PRO A 60 -5.23 -2.50 10.42
C PRO A 60 -3.90 -3.16 10.80
N LEU A 61 -3.15 -2.54 11.69
CA LEU A 61 -1.89 -3.00 12.27
C LEU A 61 -0.73 -3.09 11.27
N LEU A 62 -0.88 -3.78 10.15
CA LEU A 62 0.10 -3.90 9.07
C LEU A 62 -0.63 -3.96 7.72
N ASN A 63 -0.46 -2.92 6.91
CA ASN A 63 -1.08 -2.81 5.59
C ASN A 63 -0.43 -3.74 4.55
N GLY A 64 -1.09 -3.91 3.38
CA GLY A 64 -0.63 -4.82 2.34
C GLY A 64 0.75 -4.49 1.75
N ILE A 65 1.11 -3.20 1.65
CA ILE A 65 2.43 -2.77 1.16
C ILE A 65 3.53 -3.14 2.15
N ASN A 66 3.37 -2.77 3.43
CA ASN A 66 4.36 -3.05 4.46
C ASN A 66 4.47 -4.56 4.74
N MET A 67 3.37 -5.30 4.64
CA MET A 67 3.38 -6.77 4.66
C MET A 67 4.24 -7.32 3.50
N THR A 68 4.06 -6.80 2.30
CA THR A 68 4.80 -7.24 1.10
C THR A 68 6.30 -7.02 1.26
N ILE A 69 6.72 -5.86 1.79
CA ILE A 69 8.14 -5.56 2.04
C ILE A 69 8.75 -6.60 2.98
N ARG A 70 8.10 -6.87 4.12
CA ARG A 70 8.57 -7.85 5.11
C ARG A 70 8.54 -9.29 4.59
N LEU A 71 7.51 -9.61 3.80
CA LEU A 71 7.38 -10.94 3.20
C LEU A 71 8.54 -11.24 2.25
N ARG A 72 8.93 -10.27 1.42
CA ARG A 72 10.02 -10.45 0.44
C ARG A 72 11.38 -10.70 1.08
N GLU A 73 11.65 -10.16 2.24
CA GLU A 73 12.91 -10.38 2.97
C GLU A 73 13.08 -11.85 3.35
N LYS A 74 12.00 -12.51 3.79
CA LYS A 74 12.04 -13.86 4.34
C LYS A 74 11.50 -14.94 3.37
N TYR A 75 10.52 -14.56 2.54
CA TYR A 75 9.79 -15.48 1.64
C TYR A 75 9.69 -14.93 0.21
N PRO A 76 10.81 -14.72 -0.51
CA PRO A 76 10.82 -14.04 -1.82
C PRO A 76 10.08 -14.79 -2.94
N LYS A 77 9.74 -16.06 -2.73
CA LYS A 77 8.99 -16.87 -3.70
C LYS A 77 7.49 -16.62 -3.67
N ILE A 78 6.96 -16.12 -2.55
CA ILE A 78 5.54 -15.83 -2.40
C ILE A 78 5.23 -14.53 -3.13
N LYS A 79 4.25 -14.58 -4.01
CA LYS A 79 3.84 -13.45 -4.84
C LYS A 79 2.68 -12.73 -4.19
N VAL A 80 2.63 -11.40 -4.28
CA VAL A 80 1.55 -10.60 -3.70
C VAL A 80 0.77 -9.93 -4.80
N ILE A 81 -0.55 -10.09 -4.75
CA ILE A 81 -1.55 -9.33 -5.50
C ILE A 81 -2.21 -8.36 -4.52
N LEU A 82 -2.11 -7.05 -4.74
CA LEU A 82 -2.88 -6.09 -3.97
C LEU A 82 -4.27 -5.92 -4.58
N LEU A 83 -5.28 -6.04 -3.73
CA LEU A 83 -6.67 -5.81 -4.04
C LEU A 83 -7.14 -4.58 -3.25
N THR A 84 -7.66 -3.53 -3.91
CA THR A 84 -7.86 -2.23 -3.26
C THR A 84 -8.98 -1.41 -3.88
N MET A 85 -9.52 -0.48 -3.10
CA MET A 85 -10.41 0.57 -3.60
C MET A 85 -9.65 1.83 -4.07
N SER A 86 -8.35 1.94 -3.76
CA SER A 86 -7.56 3.12 -4.11
C SER A 86 -7.05 3.06 -5.55
N GLU A 87 -7.30 4.12 -6.30
CA GLU A 87 -6.73 4.37 -7.63
C GLU A 87 -5.58 5.40 -7.60
N GLU A 88 -5.10 5.72 -6.41
CA GLU A 88 -4.05 6.73 -6.25
C GLU A 88 -2.74 6.24 -6.89
N ALA A 89 -2.18 7.06 -7.75
CA ALA A 89 -0.92 6.77 -8.44
C ALA A 89 0.24 6.49 -7.47
N THR A 90 0.17 7.09 -6.28
CA THR A 90 1.13 6.92 -5.20
C THR A 90 1.09 5.53 -4.60
N ASP A 91 -0.11 5.01 -4.32
CA ASP A 91 -0.31 3.68 -3.76
C ASP A 91 0.16 2.60 -4.75
N ILE A 92 -0.12 2.81 -6.05
CA ILE A 92 0.35 1.92 -7.11
C ILE A 92 1.88 1.89 -7.16
N ARG A 93 2.54 3.07 -7.10
CA ARG A 93 4.00 3.18 -7.10
C ARG A 93 4.62 2.51 -5.86
N GLU A 94 4.10 2.81 -4.67
CA GLU A 94 4.58 2.21 -3.43
C GLU A 94 4.45 0.68 -3.46
N GLY A 95 3.33 0.16 -3.98
CA GLY A 95 3.13 -1.26 -4.20
C GLY A 95 4.17 -1.87 -5.14
N LEU A 96 4.47 -1.19 -6.26
CA LEU A 96 5.51 -1.64 -7.21
C LEU A 96 6.91 -1.65 -6.58
N GLN A 97 7.26 -0.62 -5.81
CA GLN A 97 8.53 -0.54 -5.08
C GLN A 97 8.61 -1.63 -4.00
N ALA A 98 7.52 -1.92 -3.31
CA ALA A 98 7.42 -3.04 -2.39
C ALA A 98 7.60 -4.39 -3.10
N GLY A 99 7.37 -4.45 -4.42
CA GLY A 99 7.58 -5.62 -5.27
C GLY A 99 6.38 -6.51 -5.41
N ILE A 100 5.18 -5.95 -5.42
CA ILE A 100 3.97 -6.68 -5.78
C ILE A 100 4.02 -7.22 -7.20
N TYR A 101 3.22 -8.24 -7.46
CA TYR A 101 3.08 -8.85 -8.78
C TYR A 101 1.84 -8.35 -9.52
N ALA A 102 0.81 -7.92 -8.81
CA ALA A 102 -0.37 -7.31 -9.43
C ALA A 102 -1.00 -6.26 -8.50
N TYR A 103 -1.69 -5.30 -9.12
CA TYR A 103 -2.51 -4.29 -8.45
C TYR A 103 -3.89 -4.33 -9.10
N ILE A 104 -4.91 -4.76 -8.36
CA ILE A 104 -6.26 -5.00 -8.84
C ILE A 104 -7.23 -4.16 -8.03
N MET A 105 -8.19 -3.56 -8.72
CA MET A 105 -9.26 -2.83 -8.04
C MET A 105 -10.26 -3.81 -7.45
N LYS A 106 -10.79 -3.54 -6.25
CA LYS A 106 -11.91 -4.32 -5.66
C LYS A 106 -13.20 -4.23 -6.50
N SER A 107 -13.27 -3.25 -7.42
CA SER A 107 -14.35 -3.12 -8.41
C SER A 107 -14.08 -3.89 -9.70
N ALA A 108 -12.95 -4.58 -9.84
CA ALA A 108 -12.63 -5.36 -11.02
C ALA A 108 -13.59 -6.55 -11.17
N GLU A 109 -13.86 -6.91 -12.40
CA GLU A 109 -14.69 -8.08 -12.69
C GLU A 109 -13.93 -9.39 -12.41
N ARG A 110 -14.68 -10.44 -12.10
CA ARG A 110 -14.13 -11.79 -11.86
C ARG A 110 -13.11 -12.25 -12.92
N PRO A 111 -13.34 -12.09 -14.25
CA PRO A 111 -12.37 -12.50 -15.26
C PRO A 111 -11.00 -11.80 -15.14
N GLU A 112 -10.98 -10.54 -14.73
CA GLU A 112 -9.73 -9.78 -14.55
C GLU A 112 -8.92 -10.35 -13.39
N LEU A 113 -9.55 -10.63 -12.25
CA LEU A 113 -8.88 -11.23 -11.10
C LEU A 113 -8.31 -12.62 -11.42
N LEU A 114 -9.10 -13.48 -12.08
CA LEU A 114 -8.65 -14.82 -12.47
C LEU A 114 -7.49 -14.76 -13.46
N LYS A 115 -7.52 -13.83 -14.41
CA LYS A 115 -6.40 -13.56 -15.33
C LYS A 115 -5.15 -13.10 -14.60
N ALA A 116 -5.31 -12.20 -13.63
CA ALA A 116 -4.18 -11.74 -12.81
C ALA A 116 -3.55 -12.91 -12.03
N ILE A 117 -4.36 -13.76 -11.39
CA ILE A 117 -3.87 -14.95 -10.68
C ILE A 117 -3.11 -15.89 -11.63
N GLN A 118 -3.65 -16.14 -12.82
CA GLN A 118 -3.00 -16.99 -13.82
C GLN A 118 -1.65 -16.43 -14.27
N VAL A 119 -1.55 -15.12 -14.57
CA VAL A 119 -0.32 -14.46 -14.98
C VAL A 119 0.69 -14.45 -13.84
N VAL A 120 0.25 -14.11 -12.64
CA VAL A 120 1.10 -14.07 -11.44
C VAL A 120 1.60 -15.47 -11.07
N SER A 121 0.77 -16.51 -11.18
CA SER A 121 1.21 -17.90 -10.91
C SER A 121 2.36 -18.33 -11.81
N SER A 122 2.40 -17.87 -13.07
CA SER A 122 3.51 -18.11 -13.99
C SER A 122 4.79 -17.31 -13.69
N GLY A 123 4.75 -16.42 -12.67
CA GLY A 123 5.88 -15.58 -12.28
C GLY A 123 5.94 -14.24 -13.00
N GLN A 124 4.95 -13.91 -13.82
CA GLN A 124 4.87 -12.63 -14.51
C GLN A 124 4.06 -11.62 -13.70
N LYS A 125 4.31 -10.33 -13.93
CA LYS A 125 3.53 -9.24 -13.32
C LYS A 125 2.29 -8.93 -14.16
N TYR A 126 1.19 -8.57 -13.50
CA TYR A 126 -0.04 -8.17 -14.14
C TYR A 126 -0.48 -6.78 -13.67
N PHE A 127 -0.69 -5.88 -14.60
CA PHE A 127 -1.29 -4.56 -14.36
C PHE A 127 -2.32 -4.32 -15.45
N SER A 128 -3.54 -3.94 -15.08
CA SER A 128 -4.56 -3.57 -16.06
C SER A 128 -4.12 -2.36 -16.89
N GLU A 129 -4.71 -2.18 -18.07
CA GLU A 129 -4.39 -1.04 -18.94
C GLU A 129 -4.60 0.30 -18.22
N LYS A 130 -5.66 0.39 -17.39
CA LYS A 130 -5.95 1.57 -16.57
C LYS A 130 -4.81 1.88 -15.58
N ILE A 131 -4.31 0.85 -14.89
CA ILE A 131 -3.19 0.99 -13.94
C ILE A 131 -1.90 1.31 -14.68
N ALA A 132 -1.64 0.68 -15.83
CA ALA A 132 -0.46 0.94 -16.65
C ALA A 132 -0.44 2.40 -17.18
N LYS A 133 -1.59 2.94 -17.60
CA LYS A 133 -1.71 4.35 -18.01
C LYS A 133 -1.40 5.29 -16.84
N LYS A 134 -1.98 5.06 -15.66
CA LYS A 134 -1.69 5.86 -14.47
C LYS A 134 -0.20 5.83 -14.10
N LEU A 135 0.45 4.69 -14.25
CA LEU A 135 1.89 4.57 -14.01
C LEU A 135 2.73 5.37 -15.02
N ALA A 136 2.30 5.41 -16.30
CA ALA A 136 2.99 6.17 -17.34
C ALA A 136 2.86 7.70 -17.15
N GLU A 137 1.78 8.16 -16.51
CA GLU A 137 1.54 9.57 -16.20
C GLU A 137 2.39 10.07 -15.00
N ILE A 138 2.99 9.14 -14.25
CA ILE A 138 3.82 9.49 -13.09
C ILE A 138 5.25 9.73 -13.58
N PRO A 139 5.85 10.93 -13.38
CA PRO A 139 7.25 11.19 -13.71
C PRO A 139 8.15 10.15 -13.04
N ASN A 140 9.00 9.48 -13.83
CA ASN A 140 9.94 8.49 -13.30
C ASN A 140 11.03 9.23 -12.50
N PRO A 141 11.24 8.94 -11.20
CA PRO A 141 12.30 9.58 -10.43
C PRO A 141 13.72 9.23 -10.92
N GLU A 142 13.87 8.19 -11.77
CA GLU A 142 15.15 7.82 -12.40
C GLU A 142 15.46 8.63 -13.67
N ASN A 143 14.53 9.48 -14.14
CA ASN A 143 14.75 10.35 -15.29
C ASN A 143 14.30 11.78 -14.96
N PRO A 144 15.15 12.61 -14.32
CA PRO A 144 14.82 13.95 -13.85
C PRO A 144 14.86 15.00 -14.97
N SER A 145 14.34 14.70 -16.17
CA SER A 145 14.16 15.72 -17.22
C SER A 145 12.83 16.46 -17.02
N GLY A 146 12.66 17.13 -15.90
CA GLY A 146 11.43 17.92 -15.65
C GLY A 146 11.37 18.64 -14.32
N TYR A 147 12.33 18.48 -13.45
CA TYR A 147 12.43 19.33 -12.26
C TYR A 147 13.69 20.18 -12.32
N SER A 148 13.48 21.44 -12.66
CA SER A 148 14.44 22.51 -12.47
C SER A 148 14.87 22.54 -11.01
N THR A 149 16.16 22.63 -10.85
CA THR A 149 16.88 22.89 -9.63
C THR A 149 16.37 24.13 -8.91
N LEU A 150 16.31 24.00 -7.57
CA LEU A 150 16.49 25.08 -6.59
C LEU A 150 15.28 26.00 -6.32
N ASP A 151 14.90 26.05 -5.03
CA ASP A 151 14.16 27.13 -4.37
C ASP A 151 12.66 27.32 -4.70
N ASP A 152 11.90 26.23 -4.92
CA ASP A 152 10.44 26.39 -4.85
C ASP A 152 9.92 25.85 -3.50
N GLU A 153 9.41 26.79 -2.70
CA GLU A 153 8.61 26.53 -1.51
C GLU A 153 7.52 25.52 -1.88
N VAL A 154 7.64 24.29 -1.38
CA VAL A 154 6.59 23.29 -1.56
C VAL A 154 5.34 23.82 -0.85
N PRO A 155 4.27 24.23 -1.56
CA PRO A 155 3.13 24.86 -0.94
C PRO A 155 2.36 23.81 -0.12
N LEU A 156 2.63 23.79 1.19
CA LEU A 156 1.85 22.99 2.12
C LEU A 156 0.47 23.64 2.28
N THR A 157 -0.56 22.83 2.22
CA THR A 157 -1.91 23.29 2.52
C THR A 157 -2.02 23.73 3.98
N PRO A 158 -2.95 24.64 4.33
CA PRO A 158 -3.18 25.02 5.74
C PRO A 158 -3.36 23.82 6.66
N ARG A 159 -4.01 22.77 6.17
CA ARG A 159 -4.27 21.54 6.92
C ARG A 159 -3.00 20.69 7.12
N GLU A 160 -2.14 20.62 6.14
CA GLU A 160 -0.84 19.95 6.26
C GLU A 160 0.09 20.69 7.24
N LEU A 161 0.04 22.02 7.26
CA LEU A 161 0.78 22.85 8.23
C LEU A 161 0.27 22.63 9.67
N GLU A 162 -1.05 22.55 9.89
CA GLU A 162 -1.60 22.25 11.21
C GLU A 162 -1.15 20.87 11.70
N ILE A 163 -1.24 19.87 10.85
CA ILE A 163 -0.83 18.51 11.20
C ILE A 163 0.69 18.45 11.43
N MET A 164 1.48 19.12 10.62
CA MET A 164 2.92 19.19 10.80
C MET A 164 3.28 19.78 12.18
N ARG A 165 2.65 20.90 12.56
CA ARG A 165 2.89 21.51 13.88
C ARG A 165 2.58 20.55 15.02
N LEU A 166 1.47 19.82 14.95
CA LEU A 166 1.09 18.85 15.97
C LEU A 166 2.05 17.65 16.01
N VAL A 167 2.52 17.16 14.86
CA VAL A 167 3.54 16.11 14.80
C VAL A 167 4.85 16.56 15.43
N LEU A 168 5.30 17.80 15.16
CA LEU A 168 6.50 18.39 15.74
C LEU A 168 6.38 18.61 17.27
N GLN A 169 5.16 18.76 17.77
CA GLN A 169 4.82 18.79 19.20
C GLN A 169 4.70 17.40 19.83
N ASN A 170 5.19 16.34 19.15
CA ASN A 170 5.11 14.94 19.58
C ASN A 170 3.70 14.38 19.79
N ASN A 171 2.67 14.97 19.15
CA ASN A 171 1.33 14.39 19.22
C ASN A 171 1.25 13.12 18.34
N SER A 172 0.65 12.08 18.90
CA SER A 172 0.27 10.86 18.18
C SER A 172 -0.85 11.14 17.17
N SER A 173 -1.04 10.24 16.21
CA SER A 173 -2.15 10.38 15.24
C SER A 173 -3.53 10.37 15.90
N ILE A 174 -3.68 9.70 17.05
CA ILE A 174 -4.91 9.68 17.83
C ILE A 174 -5.16 11.08 18.43
N GLU A 175 -4.18 11.64 19.13
CA GLU A 175 -4.29 13.00 19.71
C GLU A 175 -4.54 14.07 18.65
N ILE A 176 -3.91 13.92 17.46
CA ILE A 176 -4.16 14.81 16.32
C ILE A 176 -5.60 14.66 15.82
N SER A 177 -6.13 13.44 15.76
CA SER A 177 -7.51 13.20 15.33
C SER A 177 -8.53 13.85 16.28
N GLU A 178 -8.29 13.76 17.58
CA GLU A 178 -9.11 14.39 18.62
C GLU A 178 -9.03 15.93 18.56
N LYS A 179 -7.80 16.49 18.50
CA LYS A 179 -7.58 17.95 18.47
C LYS A 179 -8.15 18.62 17.24
N LEU A 180 -8.13 17.92 16.11
CA LEU A 180 -8.55 18.47 14.82
C LEU A 180 -9.95 18.03 14.42
N PHE A 181 -10.64 17.23 15.26
CA PHE A 181 -11.97 16.66 14.98
C PHE A 181 -12.02 15.92 13.65
N LEU A 182 -10.98 15.10 13.36
CA LEU A 182 -10.88 14.30 12.16
C LEU A 182 -10.96 12.81 12.47
N ALA A 183 -11.37 12.01 11.48
CA ALA A 183 -11.17 10.57 11.56
C ALA A 183 -9.68 10.23 11.57
N LEU A 184 -9.29 9.21 12.32
CA LEU A 184 -7.88 8.77 12.41
C LEU A 184 -7.26 8.47 11.04
N ASN A 185 -8.01 7.83 10.15
CA ASN A 185 -7.57 7.54 8.78
C ASN A 185 -7.30 8.81 7.96
N THR A 186 -8.08 9.87 8.19
CA THR A 186 -7.87 11.18 7.56
C THR A 186 -6.55 11.80 8.03
N VAL A 187 -6.22 11.68 9.32
CA VAL A 187 -4.94 12.15 9.87
C VAL A 187 -3.78 11.36 9.26
N HIS A 188 -3.89 10.03 9.15
CA HIS A 188 -2.87 9.22 8.51
C HIS A 188 -2.63 9.63 7.05
N THR A 189 -3.70 9.88 6.30
CA THR A 189 -3.62 10.34 4.91
C THR A 189 -2.91 11.70 4.80
N HIS A 190 -3.26 12.67 5.65
CA HIS A 190 -2.59 13.98 5.64
C HIS A 190 -1.12 13.88 6.05
N ARG A 191 -0.77 13.08 7.08
CA ARG A 191 0.63 12.86 7.48
C ARG A 191 1.45 12.25 6.35
N ARG A 192 0.90 11.25 5.67
CA ARG A 192 1.55 10.62 4.52
C ARG A 192 1.78 11.62 3.39
N ASN A 193 0.76 12.39 3.03
CA ASN A 193 0.85 13.39 1.97
C ASN A 193 1.85 14.51 2.31
N LEU A 194 1.84 14.99 3.56
CA LEU A 194 2.80 15.94 4.09
C LEU A 194 4.24 15.43 3.92
N MET A 195 4.55 14.26 4.49
CA MET A 195 5.89 13.67 4.44
C MET A 195 6.37 13.47 3.01
N LYS A 196 5.46 13.07 2.11
CA LYS A 196 5.75 12.90 0.69
C LYS A 196 6.06 14.22 0.00
N LYS A 197 5.27 15.27 0.25
CA LYS A 197 5.47 16.60 -0.34
C LYS A 197 6.84 17.19 0.01
N ILE A 198 7.29 16.98 1.23
CA ILE A 198 8.58 17.48 1.72
C ILE A 198 9.75 16.51 1.55
N GLY A 199 9.49 15.31 0.98
CA GLY A 199 10.51 14.32 0.65
C GLY A 199 11.14 13.61 1.85
N VAL A 200 10.39 13.45 2.97
CA VAL A 200 10.88 12.76 4.19
C VAL A 200 10.05 11.54 4.54
N ASN A 201 10.66 10.54 5.18
CA ASN A 201 10.04 9.24 5.45
C ASN A 201 9.69 9.01 6.94
N ASN A 202 10.06 9.95 7.83
CA ASN A 202 9.83 9.80 9.26
C ASN A 202 9.75 11.16 9.97
N SER A 203 9.36 11.15 11.25
CA SER A 203 9.21 12.37 12.06
C SER A 203 10.55 13.09 12.31
N ILE A 204 11.68 12.36 12.32
CA ILE A 204 13.01 12.97 12.47
C ILE A 204 13.36 13.79 11.22
N GLY A 205 13.13 13.23 10.02
CA GLY A 205 13.30 13.95 8.76
C GLY A 205 12.37 15.15 8.66
N LEU A 206 11.13 15.05 9.17
CA LEU A 206 10.19 16.17 9.24
C LEU A 206 10.72 17.29 10.15
N MET A 207 11.29 16.94 11.30
CA MET A 207 11.89 17.91 12.24
C MET A 207 13.09 18.61 11.60
N GLN A 208 14.00 17.87 10.98
CA GLN A 208 15.16 18.43 10.28
C GLN A 208 14.75 19.39 9.15
N TRP A 209 13.73 18.99 8.38
CA TRP A 209 13.17 19.82 7.31
C TRP A 209 12.56 21.10 7.88
N ALA A 210 11.78 21.03 8.97
CA ALA A 210 11.16 22.18 9.62
C ALA A 210 12.18 23.17 10.20
N ILE A 211 13.28 22.68 10.80
CA ILE A 211 14.41 23.52 11.27
C ILE A 211 15.06 24.22 10.07
N LYS A 212 15.38 23.48 9.00
CA LYS A 212 16.01 24.02 7.79
C LYS A 212 15.21 25.16 7.16
N HIS A 213 13.86 25.09 7.24
CA HIS A 213 12.96 26.10 6.66
C HIS A 213 12.47 27.13 7.69
N GLY A 214 13.08 27.19 8.89
CA GLY A 214 12.79 28.20 9.90
C GLY A 214 11.40 28.13 10.53
N LEU A 215 10.75 26.96 10.47
CA LEU A 215 9.42 26.75 11.05
C LEU A 215 9.45 26.39 12.53
N ILE A 216 10.59 25.94 13.03
CA ILE A 216 10.91 25.71 14.44
C ILE A 216 12.36 26.10 14.71
N GLU A 217 12.64 26.60 15.90
CA GLU A 217 14.00 26.82 16.37
C GLU A 217 14.64 25.50 16.81
N PRO A 218 15.96 25.33 16.64
CA PRO A 218 16.68 24.11 16.99
C PRO A 218 16.75 23.86 18.50
#